data_2bd17ad45397f6771e9b2dc6278f127e
#
_entry.id   2bd17ad45397f6771e9b2dc6278f127e
#
_cell.length_a   1.000
_cell.length_b   1.000
_cell.length_c   1.000
_cell.angle_alpha   90.00
_cell.angle_beta   90.00
_cell.angle_gamma   90.00
#
_symmetry.space_group_name_H-M   'P 1'
#
loop_
_entity.id
_entity.type
_entity.pdbx_description
1 polymer ?
#
loop_
_entity_poly.entity_id
_entity_poly.type
_entity_poly.pdbx_seq_one_letter_code
_entity_poly.pdbx_strand_id
1 'polypeptide(L)'
;MNITLFFVALIIALILNYIFKKKNFFLSLTGDVHQKFASSSNVPLSGGVILTLSSFCYLNNFDNFIFVLLTFSIFFLGFLSDINKINSAKLRLILQILIIFGIVYFSSILIFSTKIILLDYFLENNIFQIIFTVFCILIIINGCNFVDGINTSLIGYCIIISLALCYLDLKGVETSQLINFYNLIPILMALFILNFFNKLYLGDSGSYLLGLLFSLYLIDTHQINNNISPFFIICLLWYPAFENLFSIFRKIQFSRSPVNPDTNHLHQLIFFHIKKIFSFNNFYLNTFTGIIINFYNLISIIIAVQFYGDTKVQILIIIFNITFYTLIYVNLISKKIKKSQILSKK
;
A
#
# COMPACT_ATOMS: atom_id res chain seq x y z
N MET A 1 13.02 19.22 -4.61
CA MET A 1 11.91 18.52 -5.32
C MET A 1 11.98 18.88 -6.80
N ASN A 2 12.01 17.90 -7.68
CA ASN A 2 12.18 18.13 -9.13
C ASN A 2 10.81 18.46 -9.77
N ILE A 3 10.49 19.75 -9.87
CA ILE A 3 9.20 20.25 -10.39
C ILE A 3 8.96 19.79 -11.85
N THR A 4 10.01 19.61 -12.63
CA THR A 4 9.89 19.16 -14.02
C THR A 4 9.33 17.73 -14.08
N LEU A 5 9.74 16.83 -13.17
CA LEU A 5 9.21 15.46 -13.10
C LEU A 5 7.71 15.44 -12.76
N PHE A 6 7.25 16.35 -11.91
CA PHE A 6 5.82 16.48 -11.63
C PHE A 6 5.01 16.80 -12.89
N PHE A 7 5.42 17.81 -13.65
CA PHE A 7 4.69 18.19 -14.87
C PHE A 7 4.81 17.11 -15.96
N VAL A 8 5.97 16.49 -16.11
CA VAL A 8 6.17 15.39 -17.07
C VAL A 8 5.26 14.21 -16.71
N ALA A 9 5.24 13.78 -15.45
CA ALA A 9 4.36 12.69 -14.99
C ALA A 9 2.87 13.07 -15.18
N LEU A 10 2.48 14.31 -14.91
CA LEU A 10 1.12 14.79 -15.08
C LEU A 10 0.70 14.76 -16.57
N ILE A 11 1.56 15.25 -17.47
CA ILE A 11 1.31 15.25 -18.91
C ILE A 11 1.18 13.81 -19.45
N ILE A 12 2.12 12.94 -19.09
CA ILE A 12 2.07 11.51 -19.48
C ILE A 12 0.76 10.89 -18.99
N ALA A 13 0.36 11.15 -17.74
CA ALA A 13 -0.87 10.63 -17.16
C ALA A 13 -2.11 11.12 -17.91
N LEU A 14 -2.17 12.40 -18.27
CA LEU A 14 -3.29 12.96 -19.04
C LEU A 14 -3.38 12.36 -20.44
N ILE A 15 -2.25 12.19 -21.11
CA ILE A 15 -2.18 11.58 -22.46
C ILE A 15 -2.64 10.10 -22.39
N LEU A 16 -2.12 9.31 -21.45
CA LEU A 16 -2.50 7.91 -21.29
C LEU A 16 -3.99 7.77 -20.94
N ASN A 17 -4.48 8.60 -20.03
CA ASN A 17 -5.90 8.62 -19.66
C ASN A 17 -6.81 8.94 -20.86
N TYR A 18 -6.41 9.89 -21.69
CA TYR A 18 -7.15 10.21 -22.92
C TYR A 18 -7.16 9.01 -23.89
N ILE A 19 -6.00 8.39 -24.12
CA ILE A 19 -5.88 7.22 -25.02
C ILE A 19 -6.71 6.04 -24.50
N PHE A 20 -6.63 5.72 -23.20
CA PHE A 20 -7.36 4.61 -22.58
C PHE A 20 -8.87 4.83 -22.64
N LYS A 21 -9.34 6.04 -22.38
CA LYS A 21 -10.76 6.38 -22.51
C LYS A 21 -11.24 6.31 -23.96
N LYS A 22 -10.48 6.85 -24.92
CA LYS A 22 -10.85 6.83 -26.34
C LYS A 22 -10.93 5.40 -26.89
N LYS A 23 -10.04 4.50 -26.42
CA LYS A 23 -10.01 3.10 -26.88
C LYS A 23 -10.88 2.16 -26.02
N ASN A 24 -11.58 2.66 -24.99
CA ASN A 24 -12.28 1.86 -23.99
C ASN A 24 -11.40 0.73 -23.44
N PHE A 25 -10.12 0.99 -23.22
CA PHE A 25 -9.12 0.05 -22.78
C PHE A 25 -8.63 0.42 -21.37
N PHE A 26 -8.36 -0.57 -20.54
CA PHE A 26 -7.77 -0.41 -19.20
C PHE A 26 -8.57 0.56 -18.31
N LEU A 27 -9.88 0.40 -18.31
CA LEU A 27 -10.82 1.18 -17.50
C LEU A 27 -11.31 0.36 -16.32
N SER A 28 -11.60 1.03 -15.20
CA SER A 28 -12.20 0.38 -14.04
C SER A 28 -13.55 -0.22 -14.41
N LEU A 29 -13.68 -1.54 -14.22
CA LEU A 29 -14.93 -2.26 -14.40
C LEU A 29 -15.69 -2.26 -13.07
N THR A 30 -16.84 -1.60 -13.03
CA THR A 30 -17.73 -1.65 -11.85
C THR A 30 -18.53 -2.96 -11.85
N GLY A 31 -17.80 -4.10 -11.66
CA GLY A 31 -18.42 -5.43 -11.66
C GLY A 31 -18.87 -5.88 -10.27
N ASP A 32 -18.02 -5.72 -9.28
CA ASP A 32 -18.22 -6.27 -7.96
C ASP A 32 -18.89 -5.28 -6.99
N VAL A 33 -19.68 -5.82 -6.07
CA VAL A 33 -20.46 -5.04 -5.09
C VAL A 33 -19.56 -4.15 -4.23
N HIS A 34 -18.32 -4.58 -3.91
CA HIS A 34 -17.37 -3.82 -3.11
C HIS A 34 -16.75 -2.64 -3.87
N GLN A 35 -16.70 -2.67 -5.20
CA GLN A 35 -16.19 -1.59 -6.05
C GLN A 35 -17.25 -0.52 -6.34
N LYS A 36 -18.54 -0.87 -6.29
CA LYS A 36 -19.64 0.05 -6.60
C LYS A 36 -19.80 1.24 -5.64
N PHE A 37 -19.18 1.20 -4.48
CA PHE A 37 -19.35 2.24 -3.46
C PHE A 37 -18.50 3.48 -3.72
N ALA A 38 -17.36 3.31 -4.36
CA ALA A 38 -16.34 4.33 -4.46
C ALA A 38 -16.04 4.74 -5.89
N SER A 39 -16.28 3.87 -6.87
CA SER A 39 -15.89 4.12 -8.26
C SER A 39 -17.02 4.64 -9.12
N SER A 40 -16.74 5.68 -9.89
CA SER A 40 -17.45 5.93 -11.14
C SER A 40 -16.90 4.95 -12.20
N SER A 41 -17.79 4.35 -13.01
CA SER A 41 -17.39 3.62 -14.21
C SER A 41 -16.51 4.49 -15.12
N ASN A 42 -15.55 3.88 -15.81
CA ASN A 42 -14.71 4.52 -16.84
C ASN A 42 -13.55 5.41 -16.34
N VAL A 43 -13.00 5.15 -15.15
CA VAL A 43 -11.74 5.77 -14.74
C VAL A 43 -10.57 4.88 -15.17
N PRO A 44 -9.53 5.41 -15.84
CA PRO A 44 -8.38 4.64 -16.25
C PRO A 44 -7.59 4.08 -15.06
N LEU A 45 -7.13 2.82 -15.16
CA LEU A 45 -6.24 2.15 -14.20
C LEU A 45 -4.76 2.44 -14.56
N SER A 46 -4.44 3.67 -14.89
CA SER A 46 -3.16 4.04 -15.50
C SER A 46 -2.04 4.33 -14.49
N GLY A 47 -2.32 4.36 -13.18
CA GLY A 47 -1.35 4.75 -12.16
C GLY A 47 -0.12 3.83 -12.13
N GLY A 48 -0.32 2.51 -12.14
CA GLY A 48 0.77 1.55 -12.18
C GLY A 48 1.61 1.66 -13.47
N VAL A 49 0.98 1.90 -14.61
CA VAL A 49 1.70 2.12 -15.89
C VAL A 49 2.59 3.35 -15.81
N ILE A 50 2.09 4.45 -15.26
CA ILE A 50 2.86 5.70 -15.12
C ILE A 50 4.04 5.51 -14.16
N LEU A 51 3.83 4.85 -13.01
CA LEU A 51 4.90 4.52 -12.08
C LEU A 51 5.99 3.70 -12.77
N THR A 52 5.61 2.70 -13.55
CA THR A 52 6.55 1.84 -14.27
C THR A 52 7.31 2.61 -15.35
N LEU A 53 6.63 3.43 -16.15
CA LEU A 53 7.29 4.26 -17.15
C LEU A 53 8.24 5.30 -16.52
N SER A 54 7.91 5.77 -15.32
CA SER A 54 8.74 6.73 -14.57
C SER A 54 9.84 6.07 -13.74
N SER A 55 9.95 4.73 -13.71
CA SER A 55 10.89 4.01 -12.85
C SER A 55 12.34 4.40 -13.10
N PHE A 56 12.71 4.71 -14.34
CA PHE A 56 14.04 5.21 -14.71
C PHE A 56 14.44 6.53 -14.01
N CYS A 57 13.46 7.27 -13.49
CA CYS A 57 13.72 8.53 -12.79
C CYS A 57 13.98 8.35 -11.29
N TYR A 58 13.44 7.30 -10.67
CA TYR A 58 13.48 7.13 -9.22
C TYR A 58 14.13 5.82 -8.72
N LEU A 59 14.30 4.80 -9.57
CA LEU A 59 15.06 3.61 -9.22
C LEU A 59 16.54 3.84 -9.55
N ASN A 60 17.43 3.51 -8.62
CA ASN A 60 18.87 3.68 -8.80
C ASN A 60 19.58 2.38 -9.20
N ASN A 61 18.95 1.22 -9.09
CA ASN A 61 19.58 -0.10 -9.22
C ASN A 61 19.26 -0.80 -10.54
N PHE A 62 19.43 -0.08 -11.67
CA PHE A 62 19.24 -0.67 -13.01
C PHE A 62 20.35 -1.61 -13.45
N ASP A 63 21.50 -1.60 -12.79
CA ASP A 63 22.65 -2.46 -13.14
C ASP A 63 22.36 -3.94 -12.85
N ASN A 64 21.50 -4.24 -11.89
CA ASN A 64 21.04 -5.61 -11.62
C ASN A 64 19.84 -5.96 -12.48
N PHE A 65 20.09 -6.51 -13.68
CA PHE A 65 19.04 -6.88 -14.63
C PHE A 65 18.00 -7.82 -14.05
N ILE A 66 18.40 -8.79 -13.22
CA ILE A 66 17.46 -9.75 -12.62
C ILE A 66 16.51 -9.05 -11.64
N PHE A 67 17.03 -8.14 -10.82
CA PHE A 67 16.22 -7.35 -9.88
C PHE A 67 15.18 -6.51 -10.64
N VAL A 68 15.61 -5.84 -11.68
CA VAL A 68 14.73 -5.03 -12.54
C VAL A 68 13.65 -5.88 -13.19
N LEU A 69 14.04 -7.01 -13.79
CA LEU A 69 13.11 -7.95 -14.45
C LEU A 69 12.03 -8.46 -13.48
N LEU A 70 12.43 -8.86 -12.28
CA LEU A 70 11.49 -9.36 -11.25
C LEU A 70 10.58 -8.25 -10.71
N THR A 71 11.10 -7.03 -10.53
CA THR A 71 10.29 -5.87 -10.16
C THR A 71 9.24 -5.54 -11.22
N PHE A 72 9.60 -5.59 -12.49
CA PHE A 72 8.63 -5.46 -13.57
C PHE A 72 7.66 -6.64 -13.65
N SER A 73 8.07 -7.83 -13.24
CA SER A 73 7.17 -9.01 -13.22
C SER A 73 6.03 -8.83 -12.21
N ILE A 74 6.26 -8.20 -11.06
CA ILE A 74 5.19 -7.91 -10.08
C ILE A 74 4.21 -6.87 -10.64
N PHE A 75 4.71 -5.82 -11.30
CA PHE A 75 3.88 -4.88 -12.04
C PHE A 75 3.03 -5.60 -13.10
N PHE A 76 3.64 -6.47 -13.91
CA PHE A 76 2.96 -7.18 -14.98
C PHE A 76 1.90 -8.13 -14.45
N LEU A 77 2.14 -8.78 -13.33
CA LEU A 77 1.14 -9.59 -12.62
C LEU A 77 -0.09 -8.76 -12.24
N GLY A 78 0.13 -7.60 -11.63
CA GLY A 78 -0.96 -6.66 -11.30
C GLY A 78 -1.69 -6.15 -12.54
N PHE A 79 -0.95 -5.85 -13.62
CA PHE A 79 -1.53 -5.43 -14.89
C PHE A 79 -2.43 -6.52 -15.51
N LEU A 80 -2.01 -7.78 -15.47
CA LEU A 80 -2.84 -8.91 -15.93
C LEU A 80 -4.09 -9.10 -15.05
N SER A 81 -4.02 -8.78 -13.78
CA SER A 81 -5.18 -8.72 -12.88
C SER A 81 -6.14 -7.59 -13.28
N ASP A 82 -5.62 -6.39 -13.48
CA ASP A 82 -6.39 -5.20 -13.85
C ASP A 82 -7.18 -5.37 -15.16
N ILE A 83 -6.62 -6.10 -16.13
CA ILE A 83 -7.31 -6.45 -17.40
C ILE A 83 -8.15 -7.74 -17.33
N ASN A 84 -8.36 -8.29 -16.13
CA ASN A 84 -9.13 -9.52 -15.88
C ASN A 84 -8.61 -10.76 -16.62
N LYS A 85 -7.31 -10.85 -16.90
CA LYS A 85 -6.69 -12.06 -17.44
C LYS A 85 -6.36 -13.07 -16.34
N ILE A 86 -6.07 -12.62 -15.13
CA ILE A 86 -5.84 -13.44 -13.94
C ILE A 86 -6.88 -13.11 -12.87
N ASN A 87 -8.01 -13.83 -12.89
CA ASN A 87 -9.12 -13.60 -11.97
C ASN A 87 -8.96 -14.39 -10.66
N SER A 88 -8.21 -15.50 -10.66
CA SER A 88 -8.03 -16.33 -9.47
C SER A 88 -7.10 -15.66 -8.46
N ALA A 89 -7.64 -15.29 -7.29
CA ALA A 89 -6.84 -14.72 -6.22
C ALA A 89 -5.78 -15.70 -5.67
N LYS A 90 -6.06 -17.02 -5.71
CA LYS A 90 -5.06 -18.06 -5.36
C LYS A 90 -3.89 -18.07 -6.33
N LEU A 91 -4.16 -17.98 -7.64
CA LEU A 91 -3.11 -17.93 -8.65
C LEU A 91 -2.26 -16.67 -8.51
N ARG A 92 -2.88 -15.51 -8.29
CA ARG A 92 -2.16 -14.26 -8.03
C ARG A 92 -1.24 -14.39 -6.82
N LEU A 93 -1.72 -14.95 -5.72
CA LEU A 93 -0.92 -15.17 -4.51
C LEU A 93 0.29 -16.08 -4.78
N ILE A 94 0.11 -17.21 -5.48
CA ILE A 94 1.21 -18.13 -5.81
C ILE A 94 2.26 -17.43 -6.69
N LEU A 95 1.83 -16.69 -7.71
CA LEU A 95 2.74 -15.96 -8.59
C LEU A 95 3.47 -14.85 -7.84
N GLN A 96 2.80 -14.12 -6.92
CA GLN A 96 3.46 -13.16 -6.04
C GLN A 96 4.56 -13.83 -5.21
N ILE A 97 4.27 -14.96 -4.56
CA ILE A 97 5.26 -15.71 -3.76
C ILE A 97 6.48 -16.06 -4.61
N LEU A 98 6.28 -16.61 -5.81
CA LEU A 98 7.39 -17.01 -6.71
C LEU A 98 8.24 -15.81 -7.13
N ILE A 99 7.62 -14.69 -7.51
CA ILE A 99 8.33 -13.48 -7.92
C ILE A 99 9.10 -12.90 -6.73
N ILE A 100 8.46 -12.75 -5.56
CA ILE A 100 9.09 -12.19 -4.36
C ILE A 100 10.25 -13.08 -3.90
N PHE A 101 10.06 -14.40 -3.91
CA PHE A 101 11.12 -15.35 -3.58
C PHE A 101 12.34 -15.15 -4.50
N GLY A 102 12.12 -15.02 -5.81
CA GLY A 102 13.17 -14.70 -6.76
C GLY A 102 13.87 -13.38 -6.43
N ILE A 103 13.11 -12.31 -6.13
CA ILE A 103 13.69 -11.01 -5.76
C ILE A 103 14.58 -11.15 -4.52
N VAL A 104 14.05 -11.71 -3.44
CA VAL A 104 14.76 -11.88 -2.16
C VAL A 104 16.01 -12.72 -2.34
N TYR A 105 15.94 -13.80 -3.12
CA TYR A 105 17.07 -14.69 -3.37
C TYR A 105 18.21 -14.01 -4.16
N PHE A 106 17.87 -13.26 -5.22
CA PHE A 106 18.87 -12.64 -6.09
C PHE A 106 19.35 -11.27 -5.59
N SER A 107 18.56 -10.55 -4.80
CA SER A 107 18.96 -9.24 -4.26
C SER A 107 19.70 -9.33 -2.92
N SER A 108 19.58 -10.47 -2.22
CA SER A 108 20.10 -10.64 -0.86
C SER A 108 19.52 -9.63 0.15
N ILE A 109 18.37 -9.03 -0.16
CA ILE A 109 17.64 -8.14 0.76
C ILE A 109 16.84 -9.00 1.72
N LEU A 110 17.32 -9.15 2.95
CA LEU A 110 16.84 -10.07 3.96
C LEU A 110 16.59 -9.36 5.30
N ILE A 111 15.66 -9.86 6.08
CA ILE A 111 15.44 -9.43 7.46
C ILE A 111 16.41 -10.22 8.35
N PHE A 112 17.42 -9.54 8.92
CA PHE A 112 18.43 -10.18 9.78
C PHE A 112 18.07 -10.14 11.25
N SER A 113 17.42 -9.09 11.71
CA SER A 113 17.05 -8.93 13.12
C SER A 113 15.71 -8.21 13.25
N THR A 114 14.92 -8.67 14.21
CA THR A 114 13.65 -8.06 14.60
C THR A 114 13.67 -7.47 16.00
N LYS A 115 14.77 -7.66 16.74
CA LYS A 115 14.90 -7.40 18.18
C LYS A 115 13.90 -8.22 19.05
N ILE A 116 13.38 -9.32 18.52
CA ILE A 116 12.57 -10.32 19.23
C ILE A 116 13.42 -11.59 19.35
N ILE A 117 13.91 -11.90 20.55
CA ILE A 117 14.90 -12.95 20.81
C ILE A 117 14.51 -14.28 20.16
N LEU A 118 13.27 -14.73 20.35
CA LEU A 118 12.81 -16.00 19.79
C LEU A 118 12.81 -15.99 18.26
N LEU A 119 12.39 -14.89 17.64
CA LEU A 119 12.32 -14.77 16.19
C LEU A 119 13.72 -14.64 15.57
N ASP A 120 14.59 -13.86 16.22
CA ASP A 120 15.97 -13.67 15.78
C ASP A 120 16.75 -15.00 15.83
N TYR A 121 16.48 -15.88 16.80
CA TYR A 121 17.02 -17.23 16.84
C TYR A 121 16.64 -18.07 15.59
N PHE A 122 15.39 -18.00 15.13
CA PHE A 122 15.00 -18.66 13.89
C PHE A 122 15.57 -17.99 12.63
N LEU A 123 15.80 -16.69 12.66
CA LEU A 123 16.39 -15.93 11.54
C LEU A 123 17.88 -16.27 11.29
N GLU A 124 18.57 -16.93 12.22
CA GLU A 124 19.91 -17.50 11.98
C GLU A 124 19.90 -18.60 10.91
N ASN A 125 18.75 -19.24 10.68
CA ASN A 125 18.58 -20.20 9.60
C ASN A 125 18.25 -19.49 8.29
N ASN A 126 19.12 -19.57 7.29
CA ASN A 126 18.97 -18.90 5.99
C ASN A 126 17.65 -19.20 5.29
N ILE A 127 17.17 -20.46 5.38
CA ILE A 127 15.90 -20.85 4.72
C ILE A 127 14.73 -20.15 5.40
N PHE A 128 14.70 -20.16 6.74
CA PHE A 128 13.67 -19.48 7.51
C PHE A 128 13.72 -17.97 7.25
N GLN A 129 14.90 -17.38 7.20
CA GLN A 129 15.11 -15.96 6.93
C GLN A 129 14.51 -15.53 5.57
N ILE A 130 14.78 -16.31 4.50
CA ILE A 130 14.21 -16.06 3.18
C ILE A 130 12.70 -16.17 3.23
N ILE A 131 12.15 -17.26 3.79
CA ILE A 131 10.70 -17.49 3.88
C ILE A 131 10.02 -16.38 4.67
N PHE A 132 10.59 -15.96 5.80
CA PHE A 132 10.05 -14.90 6.64
C PHE A 132 10.07 -13.55 5.92
N THR A 133 11.16 -13.22 5.22
CA THR A 133 11.27 -12.00 4.41
C THR A 133 10.22 -11.97 3.30
N VAL A 134 10.07 -13.07 2.54
CA VAL A 134 9.03 -13.23 1.51
C VAL A 134 7.63 -13.04 2.11
N PHE A 135 7.35 -13.63 3.26
CA PHE A 135 6.08 -13.51 3.96
C PHE A 135 5.78 -12.06 4.36
N CYS A 136 6.75 -11.33 4.91
CA CYS A 136 6.59 -9.93 5.28
C CYS A 136 6.29 -9.05 4.06
N ILE A 137 7.04 -9.21 2.97
CA ILE A 137 6.83 -8.45 1.73
C ILE A 137 5.44 -8.76 1.15
N LEU A 138 5.04 -10.05 1.16
CA LEU A 138 3.73 -10.48 0.66
C LEU A 138 2.56 -9.83 1.42
N ILE A 139 2.69 -9.71 2.75
CA ILE A 139 1.70 -9.02 3.60
C ILE A 139 1.56 -7.55 3.14
N ILE A 140 2.67 -6.87 2.90
CA ILE A 140 2.65 -5.45 2.51
C ILE A 140 2.07 -5.26 1.10
N ILE A 141 2.46 -6.08 0.13
CA ILE A 141 1.92 -5.99 -1.24
C ILE A 141 0.40 -6.15 -1.24
N ASN A 142 -0.12 -7.16 -0.55
CA ASN A 142 -1.57 -7.38 -0.47
C ASN A 142 -2.25 -6.35 0.42
N GLY A 143 -1.59 -5.86 1.46
CA GLY A 143 -2.07 -4.77 2.30
C GLY A 143 -2.18 -3.45 1.52
N CYS A 144 -1.20 -3.11 0.71
CA CYS A 144 -1.26 -1.97 -0.19
C CYS A 144 -2.43 -2.06 -1.17
N ASN A 145 -2.69 -3.25 -1.72
CA ASN A 145 -3.84 -3.46 -2.58
C ASN A 145 -5.19 -3.25 -1.85
N PHE A 146 -5.29 -3.68 -0.58
CA PHE A 146 -6.50 -3.40 0.21
C PHE A 146 -6.66 -1.91 0.53
N VAL A 147 -5.58 -1.22 0.84
CA VAL A 147 -5.58 0.23 1.13
C VAL A 147 -5.94 1.06 -0.11
N ASP A 148 -5.64 0.58 -1.32
CA ASP A 148 -6.00 1.24 -2.59
C ASP A 148 -7.52 1.20 -2.90
N GLY A 149 -8.34 0.67 -1.98
CA GLY A 149 -9.79 0.56 -2.14
C GLY A 149 -10.56 1.90 -2.20
N ILE A 150 -9.93 3.02 -1.86
CA ILE A 150 -10.49 4.39 -1.91
C ILE A 150 -9.46 5.39 -2.45
N ASN A 151 -9.97 6.46 -3.07
CA ASN A 151 -9.12 7.51 -3.63
C ASN A 151 -8.21 8.12 -2.56
N THR A 152 -7.02 8.51 -2.97
CA THR A 152 -5.97 9.17 -2.17
C THR A 152 -5.34 8.33 -1.08
N SER A 153 -5.94 7.21 -0.67
CA SER A 153 -5.50 6.44 0.49
C SER A 153 -4.08 5.91 0.32
N LEU A 154 -3.83 5.02 -0.64
CA LEU A 154 -2.50 4.41 -0.81
C LEU A 154 -1.46 5.42 -1.32
N ILE A 155 -1.80 6.20 -2.35
CA ILE A 155 -0.85 7.18 -2.93
C ILE A 155 -0.44 8.22 -1.88
N GLY A 156 -1.41 8.74 -1.11
CA GLY A 156 -1.14 9.68 -0.03
C GLY A 156 -0.31 9.07 1.10
N TYR A 157 -0.57 7.82 1.45
CA TYR A 157 0.23 7.07 2.42
C TYR A 157 1.70 6.92 1.96
N CYS A 158 1.91 6.55 0.69
CA CYS A 158 3.25 6.46 0.10
C CYS A 158 3.99 7.81 0.08
N ILE A 159 3.26 8.92 -0.18
CA ILE A 159 3.85 10.28 -0.09
C ILE A 159 4.30 10.56 1.34
N ILE A 160 3.50 10.25 2.35
CA ILE A 160 3.85 10.47 3.76
C ILE A 160 5.11 9.68 4.14
N ILE A 161 5.21 8.41 3.79
CA ILE A 161 6.41 7.60 4.02
C ILE A 161 7.61 8.20 3.28
N SER A 162 7.45 8.58 2.01
CA SER A 162 8.52 9.17 1.22
C SER A 162 9.06 10.46 1.84
N LEU A 163 8.18 11.32 2.36
CA LEU A 163 8.58 12.54 3.07
C LEU A 163 9.31 12.24 4.38
N ALA A 164 8.88 11.20 5.11
CA ALA A 164 9.54 10.74 6.32
C ALA A 164 10.97 10.26 6.04
N LEU A 165 11.16 9.52 4.94
CA LEU A 165 12.47 9.02 4.52
C LEU A 165 13.38 10.16 4.01
N CYS A 166 12.86 11.12 3.25
CA CYS A 166 13.61 12.33 2.90
C CYS A 166 14.03 13.13 4.16
N TYR A 167 13.19 13.19 5.18
CA TYR A 167 13.56 13.85 6.43
C TYR A 167 14.71 13.14 7.15
N LEU A 168 14.73 11.80 7.18
CA LEU A 168 15.86 11.04 7.73
C LEU A 168 17.16 11.29 6.95
N ASP A 169 17.08 11.31 5.62
CA ASP A 169 18.21 11.63 4.75
C ASP A 169 18.76 13.04 5.04
N LEU A 170 17.90 14.05 5.19
CA LEU A 170 18.28 15.41 5.59
C LEU A 170 18.93 15.49 6.99
N LYS A 171 18.63 14.52 7.87
CA LYS A 171 19.29 14.37 9.17
C LYS A 171 20.62 13.64 9.10
N GLY A 172 21.04 13.20 7.91
CA GLY A 172 22.26 12.42 7.71
C GLY A 172 22.14 10.97 8.19
N VAL A 173 20.93 10.45 8.33
CA VAL A 173 20.70 9.06 8.66
C VAL A 173 20.89 8.22 7.39
N GLU A 174 21.83 7.29 7.43
CA GLU A 174 22.09 6.39 6.30
C GLU A 174 20.87 5.51 6.03
N THR A 175 20.41 5.55 4.78
CA THR A 175 19.25 4.79 4.29
C THR A 175 19.58 4.11 2.98
N SER A 176 18.73 3.19 2.53
CA SER A 176 18.87 2.50 1.25
C SER A 176 19.02 3.47 0.08
N GLN A 177 19.75 3.06 -0.94
CA GLN A 177 19.89 3.80 -2.19
C GLN A 177 19.02 3.24 -3.33
N LEU A 178 18.14 2.27 -3.04
CA LEU A 178 17.29 1.63 -4.07
C LEU A 178 16.35 2.63 -4.75
N ILE A 179 15.82 3.60 -4.00
CA ILE A 179 14.82 4.56 -4.49
C ILE A 179 15.27 5.99 -4.18
N ASN A 180 15.22 6.83 -5.19
CA ASN A 180 15.36 8.28 -5.03
C ASN A 180 13.98 8.91 -4.75
N PHE A 181 13.69 9.18 -3.48
CA PHE A 181 12.40 9.75 -3.08
C PHE A 181 12.22 11.21 -3.54
N TYR A 182 13.30 11.97 -3.71
CA TYR A 182 13.21 13.34 -4.26
C TYR A 182 12.65 13.36 -5.68
N ASN A 183 12.82 12.24 -6.42
CA ASN A 183 12.25 12.06 -7.74
C ASN A 183 10.90 11.30 -7.72
N LEU A 184 10.69 10.39 -6.76
CA LEU A 184 9.44 9.64 -6.64
C LEU A 184 8.28 10.53 -6.14
N ILE A 185 8.52 11.41 -5.16
CA ILE A 185 7.49 12.29 -4.58
C ILE A 185 6.77 13.13 -5.65
N PRO A 186 7.45 13.85 -6.56
CA PRO A 186 6.78 14.59 -7.63
C PRO A 186 5.85 13.73 -8.49
N ILE A 187 6.28 12.51 -8.81
CA ILE A 187 5.48 11.56 -9.59
C ILE A 187 4.24 11.15 -8.80
N LEU A 188 4.41 10.75 -7.52
CA LEU A 188 3.28 10.40 -6.65
C LEU A 188 2.32 11.58 -6.45
N MET A 189 2.81 12.81 -6.36
CA MET A 189 1.98 14.02 -6.26
C MET A 189 1.13 14.24 -7.52
N ALA A 190 1.68 14.02 -8.71
CA ALA A 190 0.92 14.08 -9.96
C ALA A 190 -0.19 13.03 -9.99
N LEU A 191 0.13 11.79 -9.60
CA LEU A 191 -0.86 10.71 -9.48
C LEU A 191 -1.91 11.02 -8.41
N PHE A 192 -1.50 11.55 -7.26
CA PHE A 192 -2.39 11.92 -6.16
C PHE A 192 -3.43 12.94 -6.61
N ILE A 193 -3.03 13.99 -7.32
CA ILE A 193 -3.95 15.01 -7.82
C ILE A 193 -4.98 14.40 -8.78
N LEU A 194 -4.56 13.57 -9.73
CA LEU A 194 -5.49 12.93 -10.66
C LEU A 194 -6.41 11.93 -9.96
N ASN A 195 -5.91 11.19 -8.98
CA ASN A 195 -6.68 10.26 -8.17
C ASN A 195 -7.67 11.02 -7.26
N PHE A 196 -7.24 12.16 -6.67
CA PHE A 196 -8.09 13.04 -5.88
C PHE A 196 -9.33 13.49 -6.68
N PHE A 197 -9.16 13.85 -7.95
CA PHE A 197 -10.25 14.24 -8.85
C PHE A 197 -10.92 13.06 -9.58
N ASN A 198 -10.66 11.81 -9.17
CA ASN A 198 -11.23 10.60 -9.78
C ASN A 198 -10.95 10.51 -11.30
N LYS A 199 -9.80 10.97 -11.72
CA LYS A 199 -9.37 10.94 -13.13
C LYS A 199 -8.44 9.77 -13.44
N LEU A 200 -7.93 9.11 -12.39
CA LEU A 200 -6.98 8.00 -12.47
C LEU A 200 -7.15 7.10 -11.24
N TYR A 201 -7.05 5.79 -11.43
CA TYR A 201 -6.82 4.81 -10.36
C TYR A 201 -5.45 4.18 -10.48
N LEU A 202 -4.90 3.75 -9.33
CA LEU A 202 -3.59 3.13 -9.27
C LEU A 202 -3.63 1.71 -9.87
N GLY A 203 -4.65 0.94 -9.53
CA GLY A 203 -4.85 -0.45 -9.94
C GLY A 203 -4.00 -1.45 -9.15
N ASP A 204 -4.26 -2.75 -9.36
CA ASP A 204 -3.46 -3.83 -8.79
C ASP A 204 -1.99 -3.71 -9.23
N SER A 205 -1.74 -3.29 -10.47
CA SER A 205 -0.41 -3.06 -11.02
C SER A 205 0.41 -2.04 -10.24
N GLY A 206 -0.20 -0.93 -9.87
CA GLY A 206 0.47 0.13 -9.10
C GLY A 206 0.57 -0.19 -7.62
N SER A 207 -0.46 -0.76 -7.02
CA SER A 207 -0.48 -1.11 -5.59
C SER A 207 0.54 -2.22 -5.26
N TYR A 208 0.68 -3.24 -6.13
CA TYR A 208 1.69 -4.28 -5.96
C TYR A 208 3.11 -3.74 -6.12
N LEU A 209 3.32 -2.89 -7.12
CA LEU A 209 4.62 -2.27 -7.35
C LEU A 209 5.05 -1.39 -6.16
N LEU A 210 4.18 -0.51 -5.67
CA LEU A 210 4.49 0.34 -4.51
C LEU A 210 4.72 -0.51 -3.26
N GLY A 211 3.88 -1.51 -2.99
CA GLY A 211 4.04 -2.41 -1.86
C GLY A 211 5.38 -3.13 -1.87
N LEU A 212 5.80 -3.64 -3.03
CA LEU A 212 7.11 -4.26 -3.21
C LEU A 212 8.25 -3.27 -2.98
N LEU A 213 8.23 -2.13 -3.66
CA LEU A 213 9.32 -1.15 -3.61
C LEU A 213 9.55 -0.60 -2.21
N PHE A 214 8.47 -0.22 -1.50
CA PHE A 214 8.60 0.28 -0.14
C PHE A 214 9.06 -0.80 0.84
N SER A 215 8.61 -2.06 0.67
CA SER A 215 9.07 -3.18 1.49
C SER A 215 10.56 -3.42 1.31
N LEU A 216 11.03 -3.55 0.07
CA LEU A 216 12.45 -3.79 -0.24
C LEU A 216 13.34 -2.65 0.27
N TYR A 217 12.94 -1.40 0.00
CA TYR A 217 13.68 -0.23 0.46
C TYR A 217 13.85 -0.20 1.98
N LEU A 218 12.77 -0.45 2.72
CA LEU A 218 12.79 -0.37 4.18
C LEU A 218 13.55 -1.55 4.82
N ILE A 219 13.46 -2.75 4.25
CA ILE A 219 14.26 -3.90 4.69
C ILE A 219 15.74 -3.62 4.45
N ASP A 220 16.11 -3.15 3.27
CA ASP A 220 17.48 -2.80 2.90
C ASP A 220 18.02 -1.65 3.78
N THR A 221 17.21 -0.64 4.06
CA THR A 221 17.56 0.45 4.99
C THR A 221 17.92 -0.09 6.38
N HIS A 222 17.17 -1.04 6.92
CA HIS A 222 17.49 -1.64 8.21
C HIS A 222 18.73 -2.54 8.14
N GLN A 223 18.95 -3.20 7.01
CA GLN A 223 20.13 -4.03 6.77
C GLN A 223 21.41 -3.19 6.73
N ILE A 224 21.36 -1.99 6.13
CA ILE A 224 22.49 -1.05 6.04
C ILE A 224 22.74 -0.35 7.38
N ASN A 225 21.67 0.02 8.10
CA ASN A 225 21.77 0.84 9.30
C ASN A 225 21.04 0.22 10.50
N ASN A 226 21.82 -0.48 11.33
CA ASN A 226 21.32 -1.13 12.55
C ASN A 226 20.82 -0.16 13.64
N ASN A 227 21.12 1.14 13.55
CA ASN A 227 20.60 2.15 14.48
C ASN A 227 19.11 2.42 14.26
N ILE A 228 18.59 2.11 13.07
CA ILE A 228 17.16 2.19 12.79
C ILE A 228 16.48 0.98 13.42
N SER A 229 15.47 1.23 14.26
CA SER A 229 14.74 0.13 14.88
C SER A 229 13.91 -0.64 13.84
N PRO A 230 13.89 -2.00 13.84
CA PRO A 230 12.97 -2.76 12.99
C PRO A 230 11.49 -2.42 13.27
N PHE A 231 11.17 -2.02 14.51
CA PHE A 231 9.83 -1.55 14.84
C PHE A 231 9.48 -0.19 14.21
N PHE A 232 10.49 0.64 13.89
CA PHE A 232 10.24 1.85 13.10
C PHE A 232 9.77 1.50 11.67
N ILE A 233 10.36 0.49 11.05
CA ILE A 233 9.92 -0.01 9.75
C ILE A 233 8.49 -0.54 9.82
N ILE A 234 8.18 -1.27 10.89
CA ILE A 234 6.80 -1.72 11.15
C ILE A 234 5.87 -0.53 11.33
N CYS A 235 6.29 0.55 12.02
CA CYS A 235 5.51 1.79 12.14
C CYS A 235 5.26 2.47 10.80
N LEU A 236 6.24 2.47 9.90
CA LEU A 236 6.06 3.06 8.57
C LEU A 236 5.11 2.24 7.68
N LEU A 237 5.02 0.93 7.87
CA LEU A 237 4.19 0.00 7.09
C LEU A 237 2.99 -0.54 7.86
N TRP A 238 2.70 -0.01 9.05
CA TRP A 238 1.72 -0.59 9.97
C TRP A 238 0.31 -0.68 9.38
N TYR A 239 -0.14 0.37 8.67
CA TYR A 239 -1.52 0.43 8.21
C TYR A 239 -1.84 -0.61 7.13
N PRO A 240 -1.08 -0.73 6.02
CA PRO A 240 -1.30 -1.80 5.06
C PRO A 240 -1.06 -3.20 5.67
N ALA A 241 -0.04 -3.37 6.51
CA ALA A 241 0.23 -4.65 7.17
C ALA A 241 -0.95 -5.07 8.07
N PHE A 242 -1.40 -4.16 8.93
CA PHE A 242 -2.47 -4.46 9.88
C PHE A 242 -3.82 -4.65 9.19
N GLU A 243 -4.15 -3.84 8.18
CA GLU A 243 -5.39 -3.99 7.40
C GLU A 243 -5.48 -5.39 6.77
N ASN A 244 -4.36 -5.89 6.21
CA ASN A 244 -4.29 -7.23 5.64
C ASN A 244 -4.45 -8.31 6.71
N LEU A 245 -3.61 -8.32 7.74
CA LEU A 245 -3.61 -9.32 8.81
C LEU A 245 -4.95 -9.33 9.55
N PHE A 246 -5.50 -8.18 9.89
CA PHE A 246 -6.79 -8.05 10.56
C PHE A 246 -7.94 -8.58 9.68
N SER A 247 -7.89 -8.32 8.36
CA SER A 247 -8.88 -8.85 7.42
C SER A 247 -8.84 -10.38 7.37
N ILE A 248 -7.64 -10.98 7.32
CA ILE A 248 -7.45 -12.44 7.34
C ILE A 248 -7.99 -13.01 8.66
N PHE A 249 -7.55 -12.48 9.81
CA PHE A 249 -7.98 -12.93 11.13
C PHE A 249 -9.50 -12.90 11.29
N ARG A 250 -10.11 -11.77 10.93
CA ARG A 250 -11.57 -11.60 10.97
C ARG A 250 -12.30 -12.62 10.10
N LYS A 251 -11.84 -12.86 8.87
CA LYS A 251 -12.48 -13.83 7.97
C LYS A 251 -12.40 -15.25 8.50
N ILE A 252 -11.25 -15.65 9.08
CA ILE A 252 -11.08 -16.95 9.72
C ILE A 252 -12.05 -17.08 10.91
N GLN A 253 -12.14 -16.07 11.77
CA GLN A 253 -13.04 -16.07 12.94
C GLN A 253 -14.51 -16.26 12.56
N PHE A 254 -14.94 -15.74 11.41
CA PHE A 254 -16.32 -15.89 10.90
C PHE A 254 -16.46 -17.05 9.91
N SER A 255 -15.54 -18.00 9.87
CA SER A 255 -15.55 -19.17 8.98
C SER A 255 -15.71 -18.81 7.49
N ARG A 256 -15.19 -17.65 7.09
CA ARG A 256 -15.17 -17.18 5.71
C ARG A 256 -13.81 -17.41 5.08
N SER A 257 -13.78 -17.70 3.79
CA SER A 257 -12.51 -17.81 3.07
C SER A 257 -11.74 -16.48 3.09
N PRO A 258 -10.46 -16.47 3.50
CA PRO A 258 -9.61 -15.26 3.44
C PRO A 258 -9.49 -14.66 2.04
N VAL A 259 -9.65 -15.48 1.01
CA VAL A 259 -9.48 -15.11 -0.41
C VAL A 259 -10.69 -14.36 -0.98
N ASN A 260 -11.89 -14.54 -0.39
CA ASN A 260 -13.10 -13.92 -0.92
C ASN A 260 -13.12 -12.40 -0.65
N PRO A 261 -13.62 -11.58 -1.60
CA PRO A 261 -13.81 -10.15 -1.40
C PRO A 261 -14.70 -9.84 -0.19
N ASP A 262 -14.43 -8.74 0.50
CA ASP A 262 -15.16 -8.31 1.67
C ASP A 262 -15.48 -6.80 1.60
N THR A 263 -16.59 -6.40 2.24
CA THR A 263 -17.05 -5.01 2.33
C THR A 263 -16.90 -4.42 3.74
N ASN A 264 -16.07 -5.02 4.58
CA ASN A 264 -15.90 -4.64 5.98
C ASN A 264 -14.48 -4.15 6.32
N HIS A 265 -13.74 -3.63 5.34
CA HIS A 265 -12.49 -2.93 5.59
C HIS A 265 -12.74 -1.61 6.33
N LEU A 266 -11.79 -1.15 7.16
CA LEU A 266 -11.97 0.05 7.96
C LEU A 266 -12.33 1.27 7.09
N HIS A 267 -11.64 1.47 5.98
CA HIS A 267 -11.91 2.58 5.07
C HIS A 267 -13.35 2.55 4.52
N GLN A 268 -13.89 1.36 4.23
CA GLN A 268 -15.28 1.22 3.78
C GLN A 268 -16.28 1.55 4.90
N LEU A 269 -16.00 1.13 6.13
CA LEU A 269 -16.85 1.45 7.28
C LEU A 269 -16.86 2.95 7.58
N ILE A 270 -15.70 3.62 7.49
CA ILE A 270 -15.59 5.07 7.64
C ILE A 270 -16.38 5.77 6.53
N PHE A 271 -16.20 5.36 5.26
CA PHE A 271 -16.96 5.90 4.14
C PHE A 271 -18.47 5.82 4.36
N PHE A 272 -18.99 4.64 4.74
CA PHE A 272 -20.41 4.48 5.03
C PHE A 272 -20.90 5.30 6.21
N HIS A 273 -20.04 5.52 7.21
CA HIS A 273 -20.38 6.34 8.35
C HIS A 273 -20.45 7.82 7.98
N ILE A 274 -19.46 8.34 7.26
CA ILE A 274 -19.42 9.73 6.77
C ILE A 274 -20.59 10.01 5.83
N LYS A 275 -20.93 9.08 4.93
CA LYS A 275 -22.08 9.19 4.03
C LYS A 275 -23.42 9.34 4.73
N LYS A 276 -23.55 8.92 5.99
CA LYS A 276 -24.78 9.14 6.78
C LYS A 276 -24.86 10.53 7.39
N ILE A 277 -23.71 11.15 7.62
CA ILE A 277 -23.60 12.46 8.28
C ILE A 277 -23.69 13.57 7.25
N PHE A 278 -23.01 13.37 6.10
CA PHE A 278 -22.90 14.39 5.06
C PHE A 278 -23.63 13.95 3.79
N SER A 279 -24.41 14.85 3.21
CA SER A 279 -25.16 14.67 1.95
C SER A 279 -24.33 14.94 0.69
N PHE A 280 -23.00 14.90 0.77
CA PHE A 280 -22.12 15.12 -0.37
C PHE A 280 -22.19 13.98 -1.39
N ASN A 281 -21.78 14.27 -2.63
CA ASN A 281 -21.63 13.26 -3.67
C ASN A 281 -20.65 12.16 -3.21
N ASN A 282 -20.94 10.91 -3.52
CA ASN A 282 -20.12 9.74 -3.17
C ASN A 282 -18.64 9.91 -3.56
N PHE A 283 -18.37 10.60 -4.65
CA PHE A 283 -17.03 10.91 -5.10
C PHE A 283 -16.23 11.71 -4.06
N TYR A 284 -16.78 12.83 -3.58
CA TYR A 284 -16.08 13.66 -2.57
C TYR A 284 -15.94 12.93 -1.23
N LEU A 285 -16.95 12.14 -0.87
CA LEU A 285 -16.92 11.33 0.35
C LEU A 285 -15.83 10.25 0.30
N ASN A 286 -15.61 9.64 -0.87
CA ASN A 286 -14.56 8.66 -1.09
C ASN A 286 -13.18 9.29 -0.88
N THR A 287 -12.88 10.36 -1.60
CA THR A 287 -11.61 11.10 -1.47
C THR A 287 -11.39 11.64 -0.05
N PHE A 288 -12.43 12.18 0.59
CA PHE A 288 -12.38 12.70 1.94
C PHE A 288 -12.06 11.61 2.98
N THR A 289 -12.60 10.40 2.78
CA THR A 289 -12.29 9.24 3.63
C THR A 289 -10.80 8.89 3.56
N GLY A 290 -10.21 8.87 2.38
CA GLY A 290 -8.77 8.62 2.21
C GLY A 290 -7.90 9.70 2.87
N ILE A 291 -8.31 10.98 2.79
CA ILE A 291 -7.61 12.08 3.45
C ILE A 291 -7.65 11.94 4.97
N ILE A 292 -8.80 11.58 5.58
CA ILE A 292 -8.91 11.37 7.03
C ILE A 292 -7.96 10.28 7.50
N ILE A 293 -7.91 9.15 6.78
CA ILE A 293 -7.03 8.05 7.11
C ILE A 293 -5.55 8.47 7.00
N ASN A 294 -5.21 9.18 5.94
CA ASN A 294 -3.84 9.67 5.74
C ASN A 294 -3.45 10.73 6.78
N PHE A 295 -4.37 11.58 7.21
CA PHE A 295 -4.09 12.55 8.27
C PHE A 295 -3.75 11.86 9.60
N TYR A 296 -4.47 10.81 9.95
CA TYR A 296 -4.14 9.99 11.12
C TYR A 296 -2.74 9.33 10.98
N ASN A 297 -2.47 8.72 9.82
CA ASN A 297 -1.18 8.10 9.56
C ASN A 297 -0.03 9.10 9.55
N LEU A 298 -0.25 10.32 9.06
CA LEU A 298 0.73 11.40 9.08
C LEU A 298 1.17 11.73 10.51
N ILE A 299 0.22 11.89 11.43
CA ILE A 299 0.52 12.17 12.84
C ILE A 299 1.35 11.03 13.45
N SER A 300 0.92 9.78 13.23
CA SER A 300 1.63 8.60 13.72
C SER A 300 3.07 8.52 13.18
N ILE A 301 3.26 8.75 11.89
CA ILE A 301 4.57 8.68 11.22
C ILE A 301 5.47 9.85 11.65
N ILE A 302 4.95 11.06 11.83
CA ILE A 302 5.73 12.20 12.34
C ILE A 302 6.32 11.87 13.72
N ILE A 303 5.54 11.27 14.61
CA ILE A 303 6.03 10.86 15.93
C ILE A 303 7.07 9.74 15.78
N ALA A 304 6.78 8.72 14.96
CA ALA A 304 7.68 7.60 14.74
C ALA A 304 9.06 8.03 14.22
N VAL A 305 9.10 8.97 13.27
CA VAL A 305 10.36 9.49 12.68
C VAL A 305 11.25 10.20 13.69
N GLN A 306 10.68 10.90 14.69
CA GLN A 306 11.49 11.58 15.73
C GLN A 306 12.24 10.57 16.61
N PHE A 307 11.74 9.34 16.72
CA PHE A 307 12.27 8.30 17.59
C PHE A 307 12.68 7.05 16.79
N TYR A 308 13.15 7.19 15.54
CA TYR A 308 13.41 6.09 14.61
C TYR A 308 14.33 4.97 15.16
N GLY A 309 15.24 5.30 16.10
CA GLY A 309 16.13 4.33 16.75
C GLY A 309 15.57 3.74 18.05
N ASP A 310 14.56 4.36 18.67
CA ASP A 310 14.02 3.93 19.97
C ASP A 310 12.94 2.86 19.81
N THR A 311 13.33 1.61 20.01
CA THR A 311 12.44 0.44 19.89
C THR A 311 11.23 0.50 20.85
N LYS A 312 11.40 1.02 22.07
CA LYS A 312 10.31 1.08 23.05
C LYS A 312 9.21 2.05 22.62
N VAL A 313 9.63 3.24 22.17
CA VAL A 313 8.69 4.25 21.65
C VAL A 313 7.96 3.70 20.42
N GLN A 314 8.67 3.04 19.50
CA GLN A 314 8.04 2.45 18.31
C GLN A 314 6.99 1.40 18.66
N ILE A 315 7.29 0.52 19.62
CA ILE A 315 6.32 -0.49 20.10
C ILE A 315 5.07 0.20 20.69
N LEU A 316 5.25 1.26 21.49
CA LEU A 316 4.11 2.01 22.04
C LEU A 316 3.24 2.63 20.94
N ILE A 317 3.86 3.20 19.88
CA ILE A 317 3.13 3.75 18.75
C ILE A 317 2.34 2.66 18.03
N ILE A 318 2.92 1.48 17.80
CA ILE A 318 2.24 0.35 17.15
C ILE A 318 1.05 -0.12 18.01
N ILE A 319 1.24 -0.30 19.32
CA ILE A 319 0.17 -0.70 20.23
C ILE A 319 -0.97 0.33 20.21
N PHE A 320 -0.63 1.61 20.25
CA PHE A 320 -1.61 2.70 20.17
C PHE A 320 -2.38 2.65 18.83
N ASN A 321 -1.68 2.49 17.71
CA ASN A 321 -2.29 2.41 16.40
C ASN A 321 -3.26 1.21 16.27
N ILE A 322 -2.85 0.04 16.75
CA ILE A 322 -3.68 -1.18 16.73
C ILE A 322 -4.92 -1.01 17.62
N THR A 323 -4.75 -0.48 18.84
CA THR A 323 -5.88 -0.26 19.77
C THR A 323 -6.85 0.77 19.23
N PHE A 324 -6.35 1.88 18.70
CA PHE A 324 -7.19 2.93 18.11
C PHE A 324 -7.96 2.42 16.88
N TYR A 325 -7.27 1.70 15.97
CA TYR A 325 -7.92 1.07 14.83
C TYR A 325 -9.04 0.12 15.26
N THR A 326 -8.76 -0.79 16.20
CA THR A 326 -9.75 -1.80 16.64
C THR A 326 -10.93 -1.17 17.35
N LEU A 327 -10.74 -0.12 18.16
CA LEU A 327 -11.83 0.61 18.79
C LEU A 327 -12.74 1.29 17.77
N ILE A 328 -12.17 1.98 16.78
CA ILE A 328 -12.96 2.59 15.70
C ILE A 328 -13.70 1.50 14.92
N TYR A 329 -13.00 0.42 14.56
CA TYR A 329 -13.57 -0.68 13.81
C TYR A 329 -14.79 -1.29 14.51
N VAL A 330 -14.64 -1.66 15.79
CA VAL A 330 -15.74 -2.26 16.60
C VAL A 330 -16.92 -1.31 16.71
N ASN A 331 -16.68 -0.02 16.93
CA ASN A 331 -17.75 0.98 16.99
C ASN A 331 -18.51 1.09 15.66
N LEU A 332 -17.80 1.14 14.53
CA LEU A 332 -18.41 1.29 13.22
C LEU A 332 -19.16 0.04 12.77
N ILE A 333 -18.61 -1.17 13.01
CA ILE A 333 -19.26 -2.42 12.64
C ILE A 333 -20.51 -2.67 13.48
N SER A 334 -20.49 -2.36 14.79
CA SER A 334 -21.67 -2.48 15.64
C SER A 334 -22.83 -1.58 15.19
N LYS A 335 -22.53 -0.34 14.77
CA LYS A 335 -23.52 0.57 14.18
C LYS A 335 -24.09 0.04 12.85
N LYS A 336 -23.25 -0.63 12.02
CA LYS A 336 -23.68 -1.26 10.77
C LYS A 336 -24.65 -2.42 11.03
N ILE A 337 -24.32 -3.31 11.99
CA ILE A 337 -25.13 -4.48 12.35
C ILE A 337 -26.48 -4.06 12.96
N LYS A 338 -26.51 -3.13 13.92
CA LYS A 338 -27.76 -2.63 14.52
C LYS A 338 -28.73 -2.11 13.46
N LYS A 339 -28.20 -1.40 12.44
CA LYS A 339 -29.05 -0.89 11.35
C LYS A 339 -29.63 -2.00 10.47
N SER A 340 -28.85 -3.05 10.17
CA SER A 340 -29.37 -4.18 9.38
C SER A 340 -30.48 -4.95 10.10
N GLN A 341 -30.35 -5.12 11.42
CA GLN A 341 -31.38 -5.75 12.26
C GLN A 341 -32.69 -4.95 12.35
N ILE A 342 -32.59 -3.61 12.35
CA ILE A 342 -33.81 -2.75 12.35
C ILE A 342 -34.52 -2.83 10.99
N LEU A 343 -33.77 -2.92 9.89
CA LEU A 343 -34.35 -3.03 8.53
C LEU A 343 -34.95 -4.41 8.24
N SER A 344 -34.44 -5.47 8.87
CA SER A 344 -35.01 -6.84 8.74
C SER A 344 -36.24 -7.06 9.57
N LYS A 345 -36.57 -6.17 10.53
CA LYS A 345 -37.80 -6.22 11.37
C LYS A 345 -38.95 -5.34 10.83
N LYS A 346 -38.69 -4.58 9.77
CA LYS A 346 -39.69 -3.85 8.99
C LYS A 346 -40.01 -4.59 7.69
#